data_4c7891a85cce46508f5774e87518ba5f
#
_entry.id   4c7891a85cce46508f5774e87518ba5f
#
_cell.length_a   1.000
_cell.length_b   1.000
_cell.length_c   1.000
_cell.angle_alpha   90.00
_cell.angle_beta   90.00
_cell.angle_gamma   90.00
#
_symmetry.space_group_name_H-M   'P 1'
#
loop_
_entity.id
_entity.type
_entity.pdbx_description
1 polymer ?
#
loop_
_entity_poly.entity_id
_entity_poly.type
_entity_poly.pdbx_seq_one_letter_code
_entity_poly.pdbx_strand_id
1 'polypeptide(L)'
;MMGVNAAPAARSDPVSMAPQLYNKVSDDGWHLSIQIRGEVVNSVPNLAAAANSREAFVTATASATASGGSSPIQESLFILGYQLGCQSDVSAGLVVGGTAGIAGSVGLPSASVGGSVGAAGYVQTILQPGVIVDLPMTNMALNSAGRATLSVDNLHIKADACGGDVNIRSYAYFRISTEAAHTSYAIYGDPIKI
;
A
#
# COMPACT_ATOMS: atom_id res chain seq x y z
N MET A 1 45.24 26.66 0.15
CA MET A 1 44.29 25.80 -0.58
C MET A 1 43.35 25.15 0.45
N MET A 2 42.14 25.65 0.59
CA MET A 2 41.13 25.06 1.48
C MET A 2 40.43 23.93 0.71
N GLY A 3 40.63 22.69 1.16
CA GLY A 3 39.91 21.55 0.61
C GLY A 3 38.44 21.63 0.95
N VAL A 4 37.61 21.72 -0.06
CA VAL A 4 36.14 21.60 0.10
C VAL A 4 35.86 20.12 0.34
N ASN A 5 35.61 19.72 1.60
CA ASN A 5 35.05 18.42 1.90
C ASN A 5 33.62 18.41 1.37
N ALA A 6 33.41 17.76 0.24
CA ALA A 6 32.08 17.42 -0.22
C ALA A 6 31.47 16.46 0.81
N ALA A 7 30.38 16.88 1.45
CA ALA A 7 29.59 16.00 2.29
C ALA A 7 29.14 14.79 1.43
N PRO A 8 29.24 13.56 1.93
CA PRO A 8 28.73 12.41 1.19
C PRO A 8 27.24 12.60 0.95
N ALA A 9 26.82 12.53 -0.31
CA ALA A 9 25.41 12.48 -0.65
C ALA A 9 24.81 11.28 0.09
N ALA A 10 23.82 11.53 0.94
CA ALA A 10 23.07 10.47 1.59
C ALA A 10 22.34 9.68 0.49
N ARG A 11 22.93 8.58 0.03
CA ARG A 11 22.26 7.58 -0.80
C ARG A 11 21.53 6.65 0.18
N SER A 12 20.22 6.64 0.12
CA SER A 12 19.49 5.53 0.68
C SER A 12 19.52 4.41 -0.38
N ASP A 13 20.04 3.25 -0.01
CA ASP A 13 20.03 2.11 -0.91
C ASP A 13 18.63 1.47 -0.92
N PRO A 14 18.08 1.10 -2.10
CA PRO A 14 16.83 0.39 -2.19
C PRO A 14 16.88 -0.93 -1.41
N VAL A 15 15.86 -1.19 -0.61
CA VAL A 15 15.73 -2.40 0.21
C VAL A 15 14.74 -3.35 -0.45
N SER A 16 15.20 -4.57 -0.76
CA SER A 16 14.32 -5.64 -1.24
C SER A 16 13.64 -6.32 -0.05
N MET A 17 12.32 -6.38 -0.08
CA MET A 17 11.50 -7.00 0.96
C MET A 17 11.25 -8.48 0.66
N ALA A 18 11.01 -9.26 1.71
CA ALA A 18 10.69 -10.67 1.57
C ALA A 18 9.32 -10.88 0.88
N PRO A 19 9.21 -11.85 -0.03
CA PRO A 19 7.93 -12.15 -0.65
C PRO A 19 6.95 -12.75 0.37
N GLN A 20 5.67 -12.42 0.22
CA GLN A 20 4.59 -12.94 1.06
C GLN A 20 3.67 -13.81 0.22
N LEU A 21 3.23 -14.94 0.75
CA LEU A 21 2.30 -15.86 0.12
C LEU A 21 1.33 -16.42 1.15
N TYR A 22 0.05 -16.42 0.84
CA TYR A 22 -0.97 -17.06 1.66
C TYR A 22 -2.04 -17.74 0.82
N ASN A 23 -2.41 -18.94 1.24
CA ASN A 23 -3.44 -19.76 0.62
C ASN A 23 -4.61 -19.97 1.60
N LYS A 24 -5.83 -19.89 1.10
CA LYS A 24 -7.06 -20.11 1.87
C LYS A 24 -8.05 -20.91 1.03
N VAL A 25 -8.83 -21.75 1.70
CA VAL A 25 -10.01 -22.37 1.10
C VAL A 25 -11.25 -21.69 1.68
N SER A 26 -12.15 -21.23 0.81
CA SER A 26 -13.44 -20.66 1.23
C SER A 26 -14.43 -21.75 1.63
N ASP A 27 -15.50 -21.36 2.31
CA ASP A 27 -16.52 -22.31 2.79
C ASP A 27 -17.25 -23.04 1.65
N ASP A 28 -17.31 -22.42 0.48
CA ASP A 28 -17.88 -22.98 -0.76
C ASP A 28 -16.84 -23.64 -1.68
N GLY A 29 -15.63 -23.92 -1.12
CA GLY A 29 -14.62 -24.77 -1.76
C GLY A 29 -13.69 -24.06 -2.76
N TRP A 30 -13.68 -22.72 -2.82
CA TRP A 30 -12.71 -21.98 -3.62
C TRP A 30 -11.32 -22.04 -3.00
N HIS A 31 -10.34 -22.52 -3.77
CA HIS A 31 -8.92 -22.41 -3.44
C HIS A 31 -8.42 -21.02 -3.86
N LEU A 32 -8.12 -20.21 -2.87
CA LEU A 32 -7.70 -18.82 -3.04
C LEU A 32 -6.22 -18.70 -2.68
N SER A 33 -5.47 -17.99 -3.50
CA SER A 33 -4.06 -17.68 -3.23
C SER A 33 -3.81 -16.20 -3.49
N ILE A 34 -3.07 -15.55 -2.61
CA ILE A 34 -2.50 -14.23 -2.85
C ILE A 34 -1.01 -14.20 -2.54
N GLN A 35 -0.29 -13.42 -3.31
CA GLN A 35 1.15 -13.27 -3.18
C GLN A 35 1.55 -11.81 -3.41
N ILE A 36 2.51 -11.31 -2.61
CA ILE A 36 3.28 -10.10 -2.88
C ILE A 36 4.70 -10.52 -3.19
N ARG A 37 5.30 -9.97 -4.24
CA ARG A 37 6.67 -10.28 -4.67
C ARG A 37 7.33 -9.09 -5.35
N GLY A 38 8.68 -9.15 -5.43
CA GLY A 38 9.47 -8.11 -6.08
C GLY A 38 9.30 -6.73 -5.42
N GLU A 39 8.99 -6.73 -4.12
CA GLU A 39 8.86 -5.49 -3.38
C GLU A 39 10.23 -4.88 -3.12
N VAL A 40 10.35 -3.60 -3.48
CA VAL A 40 11.52 -2.76 -3.23
C VAL A 40 11.05 -1.45 -2.64
N VAL A 41 11.64 -1.05 -1.54
CA VAL A 41 11.41 0.24 -0.89
C VAL A 41 12.70 1.05 -0.95
N ASN A 42 12.62 2.23 -1.54
CA ASN A 42 13.71 3.19 -1.62
C ASN A 42 13.34 4.45 -0.82
N SER A 43 13.75 4.50 0.45
CA SER A 43 13.63 5.71 1.28
C SER A 43 14.61 6.76 0.77
N VAL A 44 14.15 7.97 0.54
CA VAL A 44 14.97 9.06 0.01
C VAL A 44 14.89 10.29 0.92
N PRO A 45 15.92 11.15 0.95
CA PRO A 45 15.81 12.46 1.58
C PRO A 45 14.66 13.22 0.93
N ASN A 46 13.77 13.81 1.76
CA ASN A 46 12.67 14.58 1.18
C ASN A 46 13.18 15.81 0.44
N LEU A 47 12.55 16.11 -0.69
CA LEU A 47 12.96 17.17 -1.61
C LEU A 47 12.94 18.56 -0.96
N ALA A 48 12.06 18.78 0.01
CA ALA A 48 11.93 20.05 0.73
C ALA A 48 12.95 20.21 1.87
N ALA A 49 13.75 19.16 2.17
CA ALA A 49 14.66 19.09 3.30
C ALA A 49 14.00 19.40 4.67
N ALA A 50 12.69 19.16 4.78
CA ALA A 50 11.93 19.40 6.00
C ALA A 50 12.19 18.24 6.99
N ALA A 51 12.53 18.59 8.25
CA ALA A 51 12.88 17.60 9.27
C ALA A 51 11.72 16.65 9.65
N ASN A 52 10.49 17.08 9.42
CA ASN A 52 9.26 16.37 9.74
C ASN A 52 8.57 15.75 8.51
N SER A 53 9.27 15.59 7.41
CA SER A 53 8.79 14.92 6.20
C SER A 53 9.64 13.71 5.87
N ARG A 54 9.01 12.68 5.33
CA ARG A 54 9.65 11.46 4.84
C ARG A 54 9.12 11.13 3.45
N GLU A 55 10.00 10.61 2.61
CA GLU A 55 9.67 10.24 1.25
C GLU A 55 10.28 8.87 0.92
N ALA A 56 9.53 8.07 0.17
CA ALA A 56 10.01 6.82 -0.37
C ALA A 56 9.41 6.56 -1.76
N PHE A 57 10.13 5.79 -2.54
CA PHE A 57 9.62 5.20 -3.78
C PHE A 57 9.47 3.71 -3.59
N VAL A 58 8.34 3.17 -4.02
CA VAL A 58 8.03 1.76 -3.83
C VAL A 58 7.71 1.08 -5.15
N THR A 59 8.18 -0.15 -5.29
CA THR A 59 7.87 -1.05 -6.39
C THR A 59 7.38 -2.35 -5.80
N ALA A 60 6.27 -2.90 -6.28
CA ALA A 60 5.77 -4.19 -5.85
C ALA A 60 4.84 -4.80 -6.90
N THR A 61 4.79 -6.12 -6.93
CA THR A 61 3.80 -6.88 -7.72
C THR A 61 3.02 -7.79 -6.80
N ALA A 62 1.69 -7.73 -6.90
CA ALA A 62 0.80 -8.65 -6.22
C ALA A 62 0.00 -9.48 -7.23
N SER A 63 -0.26 -10.74 -6.90
CA SER A 63 -1.10 -11.63 -7.71
C SER A 63 -2.12 -12.33 -6.84
N ALA A 64 -3.31 -12.53 -7.40
CA ALA A 64 -4.39 -13.31 -6.79
C ALA A 64 -4.87 -14.38 -7.77
N THR A 65 -5.22 -15.54 -7.23
CA THR A 65 -5.85 -16.64 -7.99
C THR A 65 -6.99 -17.23 -7.20
N ALA A 66 -8.04 -17.65 -7.92
CA ALA A 66 -9.15 -18.42 -7.41
C ALA A 66 -9.42 -19.60 -8.34
N SER A 67 -9.55 -20.80 -7.79
CA SER A 67 -9.82 -22.02 -8.55
C SER A 67 -10.71 -23.00 -7.77
N GLY A 68 -11.46 -23.82 -8.46
CA GLY A 68 -12.43 -24.73 -7.85
C GLY A 68 -13.77 -24.05 -7.55
N GLY A 69 -14.31 -24.33 -6.36
CA GLY A 69 -15.58 -23.77 -5.89
C GLY A 69 -16.82 -24.45 -6.45
N SER A 70 -17.88 -24.47 -5.66
CA SER A 70 -19.18 -25.04 -6.01
C SER A 70 -20.15 -24.01 -6.59
N SER A 71 -19.95 -22.74 -6.30
CA SER A 71 -20.78 -21.62 -6.77
C SER A 71 -19.95 -20.62 -7.55
N PRO A 72 -20.46 -20.03 -8.63
CA PRO A 72 -19.72 -19.07 -9.43
C PRO A 72 -19.42 -17.80 -8.65
N ILE A 73 -18.24 -17.21 -8.86
CA ILE A 73 -17.87 -15.90 -8.32
C ILE A 73 -18.70 -14.84 -9.03
N GLN A 74 -19.50 -14.10 -8.27
CA GLN A 74 -20.32 -12.99 -8.77
C GLN A 74 -19.55 -11.67 -8.74
N GLU A 75 -18.75 -11.47 -7.70
CA GLU A 75 -17.95 -10.27 -7.51
C GLU A 75 -16.58 -10.63 -6.94
N SER A 76 -15.56 -9.90 -7.35
CA SER A 76 -14.22 -10.01 -6.78
C SER A 76 -13.55 -8.65 -6.71
N LEU A 77 -12.70 -8.48 -5.70
CA LEU A 77 -11.91 -7.27 -5.51
C LEU A 77 -10.52 -7.70 -5.02
N PHE A 78 -9.51 -7.26 -5.74
CA PHE A 78 -8.11 -7.43 -5.37
C PHE A 78 -7.45 -6.06 -5.31
N ILE A 79 -6.80 -5.75 -4.18
CA ILE A 79 -6.16 -4.45 -3.92
C ILE A 79 -4.70 -4.70 -3.54
N LEU A 80 -3.80 -3.90 -4.10
CA LEU A 80 -2.43 -3.73 -3.62
C LEU A 80 -2.28 -2.31 -3.07
N GLY A 81 -1.71 -2.20 -1.88
CA GLY A 81 -1.51 -0.91 -1.23
C GLY A 81 -0.39 -0.94 -0.19
N TYR A 82 -0.24 0.18 0.50
CA TYR A 82 0.67 0.33 1.63
C TYR A 82 -0.08 0.84 2.86
N GLN A 83 0.34 0.38 4.02
CA GLN A 83 -0.02 1.00 5.28
C GLN A 83 1.11 1.92 5.72
N LEU A 84 0.75 3.07 6.24
CA LEU A 84 1.69 4.07 6.74
C LEU A 84 1.37 4.39 8.19
N GLY A 85 2.38 4.32 9.04
CA GLY A 85 2.31 4.70 10.45
C GLY A 85 3.32 5.79 10.79
N CYS A 86 2.90 6.81 11.54
CA CYS A 86 3.73 7.88 12.07
C CYS A 86 3.88 7.74 13.58
N GLN A 87 5.11 7.88 14.10
CA GLN A 87 5.39 7.65 15.51
C GLN A 87 4.86 8.77 16.42
N SER A 88 4.95 10.03 16.01
CA SER A 88 4.59 11.16 16.87
C SER A 88 3.90 12.29 16.13
N ASP A 89 2.98 12.93 16.87
CA ASP A 89 2.17 14.06 16.46
C ASP A 89 2.94 15.37 16.44
N VAL A 90 2.79 16.11 15.36
CA VAL A 90 3.09 17.54 15.36
C VAL A 90 1.77 18.30 15.15
N SER A 91 0.91 18.16 16.11
CA SER A 91 -0.30 18.91 16.53
C SER A 91 -1.30 19.48 15.51
N ALA A 92 -1.19 19.28 14.21
CA ALA A 92 -2.17 19.81 13.26
C ALA A 92 -2.71 18.79 12.25
N GLY A 93 -2.33 17.52 12.41
CA GLY A 93 -2.64 16.46 11.45
C GLY A 93 -1.53 16.28 10.39
N LEU A 94 -1.23 15.05 10.09
CA LEU A 94 -0.28 14.64 9.06
C LEU A 94 -1.00 14.55 7.71
N VAL A 95 -0.51 15.26 6.72
CA VAL A 95 -0.98 15.12 5.34
C VAL A 95 -0.11 14.07 4.64
N VAL A 96 -0.73 12.96 4.25
CA VAL A 96 -0.07 11.89 3.49
C VAL A 96 -0.52 11.96 2.05
N GLY A 97 0.42 12.03 1.14
CA GLY A 97 0.16 12.03 -0.28
C GLY A 97 0.79 10.81 -0.95
N GLY A 98 0.01 10.12 -1.77
CA GLY A 98 0.48 9.08 -2.66
C GLY A 98 -0.15 9.22 -4.04
N THR A 99 0.58 8.94 -5.09
CA THR A 99 0.02 8.89 -6.45
C THR A 99 -0.59 7.51 -6.68
N ALA A 100 -1.92 7.41 -6.64
CA ALA A 100 -2.62 6.19 -7.00
C ALA A 100 -3.74 6.55 -7.99
N GLY A 101 -3.75 5.87 -9.12
CA GLY A 101 -4.88 5.95 -10.05
C GLY A 101 -6.01 5.06 -9.55
N ILE A 102 -6.91 5.59 -8.69
CA ILE A 102 -8.10 4.87 -8.27
C ILE A 102 -9.32 5.63 -8.78
N ALA A 103 -9.99 5.06 -9.76
CA ALA A 103 -11.34 5.44 -10.13
C ALA A 103 -12.30 4.53 -9.36
N GLY A 104 -12.81 5.00 -8.21
CA GLY A 104 -13.81 4.28 -7.44
C GLY A 104 -13.75 4.63 -5.96
N SER A 105 -14.87 4.98 -5.37
CA SER A 105 -15.04 5.18 -3.93
C SER A 105 -15.15 3.81 -3.25
N VAL A 106 -14.11 3.36 -2.58
CA VAL A 106 -14.21 2.20 -1.67
C VAL A 106 -14.65 2.74 -0.32
N GLY A 107 -15.92 2.53 0.01
CA GLY A 107 -16.45 2.81 1.35
C GLY A 107 -15.89 1.81 2.35
N LEU A 108 -14.91 2.21 3.14
CA LEU A 108 -14.52 1.48 4.34
C LEU A 108 -15.34 1.99 5.53
N PRO A 109 -15.99 1.11 6.30
CA PRO A 109 -16.70 1.54 7.49
C PRO A 109 -15.72 2.02 8.56
N SER A 110 -15.94 3.21 9.06
CA SER A 110 -15.38 3.83 10.28
C SER A 110 -14.03 4.55 10.23
N ALA A 111 -13.58 5.06 9.09
CA ALA A 111 -12.69 6.20 9.11
C ALA A 111 -13.30 7.30 8.23
N SER A 112 -13.57 8.47 8.78
CA SER A 112 -13.96 9.62 7.97
C SER A 112 -12.73 10.07 7.16
N VAL A 113 -12.46 9.37 6.07
CA VAL A 113 -11.45 9.75 5.10
C VAL A 113 -12.08 10.79 4.19
N GLY A 114 -11.96 12.05 4.56
CA GLY A 114 -12.20 13.17 3.66
C GLY A 114 -11.06 13.23 2.65
N GLY A 115 -11.07 12.36 1.66
CA GLY A 115 -10.09 12.37 0.58
C GLY A 115 -10.71 12.94 -0.69
N SER A 116 -10.12 13.99 -1.24
CA SER A 116 -10.40 14.41 -2.61
C SER A 116 -9.40 13.74 -3.54
N VAL A 117 -9.90 12.96 -4.50
CA VAL A 117 -9.07 12.40 -5.58
C VAL A 117 -9.00 13.44 -6.69
N GLY A 118 -7.87 14.11 -6.80
CA GLY A 118 -7.60 14.99 -7.93
C GLY A 118 -7.26 14.21 -9.20
N ALA A 119 -7.44 14.82 -10.38
CA ALA A 119 -7.18 14.24 -11.70
C ALA A 119 -5.72 13.78 -11.94
N ALA A 120 -4.83 13.98 -10.99
CA ALA A 120 -3.43 13.55 -11.00
C ALA A 120 -3.15 12.31 -10.11
N GLY A 121 -4.18 11.60 -9.62
CA GLY A 121 -3.97 10.40 -8.80
C GLY A 121 -3.29 10.66 -7.45
N TYR A 122 -3.51 11.81 -6.83
CA TYR A 122 -2.96 12.18 -5.55
C TYR A 122 -3.95 11.90 -4.43
N VAL A 123 -3.59 11.06 -3.47
CA VAL A 123 -4.40 10.77 -2.29
C VAL A 123 -3.85 11.56 -1.09
N GLN A 124 -4.65 12.45 -0.52
CA GLN A 124 -4.33 13.16 0.72
C GLN A 124 -5.20 12.64 1.87
N THR A 125 -4.58 12.38 3.00
CA THR A 125 -5.29 12.07 4.24
C THR A 125 -4.63 12.76 5.43
N ILE A 126 -5.41 13.11 6.43
CA ILE A 126 -4.92 13.70 7.68
C ILE A 126 -4.76 12.57 8.69
N LEU A 127 -3.54 12.36 9.17
CA LEU A 127 -3.19 11.34 10.15
C LEU A 127 -3.12 11.94 11.54
N GLN A 128 -3.66 11.19 12.51
CA GLN A 128 -3.39 11.42 13.92
C GLN A 128 -2.27 10.49 14.40
N PRO A 129 -1.55 10.84 15.51
CA PRO A 129 -0.46 10.04 16.04
C PRO A 129 -0.92 8.64 16.44
N GLY A 130 -0.08 7.63 16.14
CA GLY A 130 -0.41 6.25 16.43
C GLY A 130 -1.50 5.65 15.54
N VAL A 131 -1.96 6.36 14.53
CA VAL A 131 -2.92 5.85 13.54
C VAL A 131 -2.18 5.22 12.37
N ILE A 132 -2.62 4.03 11.97
CA ILE A 132 -2.20 3.39 10.73
C ILE A 132 -3.20 3.77 9.64
N VAL A 133 -2.71 4.27 8.52
CA VAL A 133 -3.52 4.63 7.36
C VAL A 133 -3.25 3.68 6.22
N ASP A 134 -4.33 3.16 5.63
CA ASP A 134 -4.29 2.36 4.41
C ASP A 134 -4.24 3.28 3.19
N LEU A 135 -3.24 3.05 2.35
CA LEU A 135 -3.04 3.73 1.08
C LEU A 135 -3.24 2.72 -0.05
N PRO A 136 -4.48 2.51 -0.53
CA PRO A 136 -4.70 1.65 -1.67
C PRO A 136 -4.09 2.29 -2.92
N MET A 137 -3.18 1.57 -3.59
CA MET A 137 -2.44 2.08 -4.74
C MET A 137 -3.11 1.70 -6.06
N THR A 138 -3.56 0.46 -6.16
CA THR A 138 -4.21 -0.07 -7.35
C THR A 138 -5.14 -1.22 -7.00
N ASN A 139 -6.15 -1.45 -7.84
CA ASN A 139 -7.09 -2.55 -7.66
C ASN A 139 -7.61 -3.09 -8.99
N MET A 140 -8.09 -4.31 -8.98
CA MET A 140 -8.83 -4.92 -10.07
C MET A 140 -9.71 -6.08 -9.59
N ALA A 141 -10.66 -6.51 -10.42
CA ALA A 141 -11.36 -7.77 -10.25
C ALA A 141 -10.57 -8.94 -10.87
N LEU A 142 -10.90 -10.16 -10.49
CA LEU A 142 -10.42 -11.35 -11.20
C LEU A 142 -10.91 -11.34 -12.65
N ASN A 143 -10.06 -11.81 -13.54
CA ASN A 143 -10.47 -12.10 -14.91
C ASN A 143 -11.29 -13.40 -14.98
N SER A 144 -11.80 -13.75 -16.16
CA SER A 144 -12.58 -14.98 -16.40
C SER A 144 -11.82 -16.28 -16.10
N ALA A 145 -10.48 -16.25 -16.05
CA ALA A 145 -9.65 -17.38 -15.67
C ALA A 145 -9.35 -17.44 -14.16
N GLY A 146 -10.03 -16.62 -13.34
CA GLY A 146 -9.84 -16.57 -11.91
C GLY A 146 -8.48 -15.99 -11.47
N ARG A 147 -7.94 -15.04 -12.21
CA ARG A 147 -6.61 -14.45 -11.95
C ARG A 147 -6.66 -12.93 -11.96
N ALA A 148 -5.83 -12.34 -11.10
CA ALA A 148 -5.56 -10.90 -11.10
C ALA A 148 -4.07 -10.66 -10.81
N THR A 149 -3.49 -9.62 -11.42
CA THR A 149 -2.12 -9.19 -11.15
C THR A 149 -2.10 -7.66 -11.13
N LEU A 150 -1.56 -7.11 -10.05
CA LEU A 150 -1.37 -5.68 -9.84
C LEU A 150 0.11 -5.39 -9.71
N SER A 151 0.56 -4.32 -10.32
CA SER A 151 1.94 -3.85 -10.19
C SER A 151 1.95 -2.36 -9.98
N VAL A 152 2.82 -1.93 -9.08
CA VAL A 152 3.22 -0.53 -8.91
C VAL A 152 4.72 -0.45 -9.12
N ASP A 153 5.18 0.56 -9.82
CA ASP A 153 6.59 0.75 -10.13
C ASP A 153 7.00 2.18 -9.84
N ASN A 154 8.02 2.31 -8.99
CA ASN A 154 8.59 3.58 -8.58
C ASN A 154 7.53 4.60 -8.10
N LEU A 155 6.54 4.13 -7.36
CA LEU A 155 5.44 4.96 -6.88
C LEU A 155 5.88 5.77 -5.66
N HIS A 156 5.61 7.07 -5.68
CA HIS A 156 6.02 7.99 -4.62
C HIS A 156 5.06 7.95 -3.42
N ILE A 157 5.62 7.70 -2.25
CA ILE A 157 4.95 7.83 -0.95
C ILE A 157 5.60 8.99 -0.19
N LYS A 158 4.78 9.90 0.31
CA LYS A 158 5.22 11.04 1.11
C LYS A 158 4.41 11.14 2.40
N ALA A 159 5.11 11.35 3.50
CA ALA A 159 4.53 11.65 4.81
C ALA A 159 5.03 13.01 5.28
N ASP A 160 4.14 13.97 5.46
CA ASP A 160 4.43 15.29 6.00
C ASP A 160 3.93 15.44 7.43
N ALA A 161 4.54 16.38 8.18
CA ALA A 161 4.21 16.69 9.56
C ALA A 161 4.32 15.48 10.52
N CYS A 162 5.20 14.53 10.22
CA CYS A 162 5.52 13.43 11.10
C CYS A 162 6.79 13.72 11.89
N GLY A 163 6.67 13.85 13.20
CA GLY A 163 7.81 13.94 14.11
C GLY A 163 8.24 12.52 14.50
N GLY A 164 9.49 12.16 14.18
CA GLY A 164 10.04 10.84 14.49
C GLY A 164 10.01 9.88 13.31
N ASP A 165 9.83 8.60 13.61
CA ASP A 165 9.91 7.53 12.63
C ASP A 165 8.60 7.38 11.87
N VAL A 166 8.73 7.18 10.56
CA VAL A 166 7.64 6.76 9.67
C VAL A 166 7.93 5.36 9.19
N ASN A 167 6.99 4.46 9.40
CA ASN A 167 7.07 3.09 8.92
C ASN A 167 6.00 2.86 7.86
N ILE A 168 6.37 2.13 6.83
CA ILE A 168 5.42 1.64 5.82
C ILE A 168 5.50 0.12 5.74
N ARG A 169 4.41 -0.53 5.32
CA ARG A 169 4.39 -1.93 4.90
C ARG A 169 3.41 -2.12 3.77
N SER A 170 3.74 -3.01 2.85
CA SER A 170 2.80 -3.41 1.79
C SER A 170 1.64 -4.22 2.35
N TYR A 171 0.50 -4.18 1.68
CA TYR A 171 -0.58 -5.14 1.88
C TYR A 171 -1.23 -5.53 0.55
N ALA A 172 -1.74 -6.73 0.50
CA ALA A 172 -2.64 -7.17 -0.54
C ALA A 172 -3.93 -7.69 0.10
N TYR A 173 -5.07 -7.13 -0.32
CA TYR A 173 -6.40 -7.51 0.13
C TYR A 173 -7.14 -8.20 -1.01
N PHE A 174 -7.76 -9.33 -0.72
CA PHE A 174 -8.53 -10.08 -1.69
C PHE A 174 -9.90 -10.47 -1.14
N ARG A 175 -10.93 -10.22 -1.93
CA ARG A 175 -12.31 -10.57 -1.64
C ARG A 175 -12.94 -11.25 -2.84
N ILE A 176 -13.70 -12.30 -2.59
CA ILE A 176 -14.65 -12.88 -3.54
C ILE A 176 -16.03 -12.97 -2.89
N SER A 177 -17.06 -12.89 -3.72
CA SER A 177 -18.45 -13.06 -3.35
C SER A 177 -19.09 -14.05 -4.29
N THR A 178 -19.74 -15.05 -3.74
CA THR A 178 -20.59 -15.99 -4.44
C THR A 178 -22.02 -15.84 -3.93
N GLU A 179 -22.97 -16.59 -4.45
CA GLU A 179 -24.31 -16.62 -3.91
C GLU A 179 -24.36 -17.19 -2.48
N ALA A 180 -23.41 -18.08 -2.14
CA ALA A 180 -23.40 -18.80 -0.88
C ALA A 180 -22.47 -18.20 0.17
N ALA A 181 -21.43 -17.45 -0.22
CA ALA A 181 -20.36 -17.03 0.69
C ALA A 181 -19.73 -15.70 0.30
N HIS A 182 -19.29 -14.97 1.32
CA HIS A 182 -18.44 -13.79 1.23
C HIS A 182 -17.10 -14.12 1.89
N THR A 183 -16.04 -14.21 1.12
CA THR A 183 -14.70 -14.54 1.64
C THR A 183 -13.74 -13.40 1.38
N SER A 184 -13.12 -12.87 2.44
CA SER A 184 -12.09 -11.84 2.33
C SER A 184 -10.92 -12.14 3.25
N TYR A 185 -9.71 -11.72 2.84
CA TYR A 185 -8.50 -11.79 3.65
C TYR A 185 -7.41 -10.88 3.09
N ALA A 186 -6.40 -10.63 3.89
CA ALA A 186 -5.26 -9.80 3.50
C ALA A 186 -3.95 -10.46 3.93
N ILE A 187 -2.89 -10.14 3.21
CA ILE A 187 -1.51 -10.39 3.63
C ILE A 187 -0.78 -9.06 3.72
N TYR A 188 0.24 -9.05 4.56
CA TYR A 188 1.04 -7.87 4.84
C TYR A 188 2.51 -8.19 4.68
N GLY A 189 3.26 -7.26 4.10
CA GLY A 189 4.72 -7.27 4.10
C GLY A 189 5.29 -6.90 5.47
N ASP A 190 6.60 -7.04 5.60
CA ASP A 190 7.30 -6.59 6.79
C ASP A 190 7.34 -5.05 6.85
N PRO A 191 7.21 -4.45 8.05
CA PRO A 191 7.32 -3.02 8.18
C PRO A 191 8.77 -2.56 7.93
N ILE A 192 8.91 -1.45 7.23
CA ILE A 192 10.19 -0.79 6.98
C ILE A 192 10.10 0.69 7.32
N LYS A 193 11.12 1.21 7.95
CA LYS A 193 11.27 2.64 8.25
C LYS A 193 11.71 3.40 6.99
N ILE A 194 11.11 4.56 6.76
CA ILE A 194 11.45 5.47 5.66
C ILE A 194 11.89 6.85 6.15
#